data_31e3f2e3d3ce0fe335f2860805ab06b9
#
_entry.id   31e3f2e3d3ce0fe335f2860805ab06b9
#
_cell.length_a   1.000
_cell.length_b   1.000
_cell.length_c   1.000
_cell.angle_alpha   90.00
_cell.angle_beta   90.00
_cell.angle_gamma   90.00
#
_symmetry.space_group_name_H-M   'P 1'
#
loop_
_entity.id
_entity.type
_entity.pdbx_description
1 polymer ?
#
loop_
_entity_poly.entity_id
_entity_poly.type
_entity_poly.pdbx_seq_one_letter_code
_entity_poly.pdbx_strand_id
1 'polypeptide(L)'
;MNDFVVVANRLPVDLHYDNNGAPVWTPSPGGLVAALTPVLAQHHGCWIGWPGTTTEAPEPFRTESGILLNPVSLSQSDYEEFYEGFANATLWPLYHDLIVTPRYHRNWWDAYQRVNRKFAETAAQVAAPNATVWVQDYQLQLVPGMLRELRPDLTIGFFLHIPFPAPDLFRQLPWREEILTGVLGADMVGFHLASNARNFLHVVAHYSEHDVSGTVSVRGITAHVHTSDDRQVGIGAFPIAIDPTPFLVDVEKAEVRSELGNPDQIILGVDRLDYTKGILQRLQALEELHKAGMMPPRTVFLQIATPSRERIDHYRQTRNMVEQAVGRINGRFGSLGSQVVLYQHQSFDRERLVKLYATADIMLVTPFKDGMNLVAKEYVACHGDGSGALVLSEFAGAAEELSEAFLCNPFDVESIKQQLLAALSASPAEKQARMLRMHEQVISHDVNVWATAFLRCLTLG
;
A
#
# COMPACT_ATOMS: atom_id res chain seq x y z
N MET A 1 -17.18 0.10 25.37
CA MET A 1 -16.42 -1.06 24.88
C MET A 1 -16.94 -1.39 23.50
N ASN A 2 -16.11 -1.88 22.61
CA ASN A 2 -16.42 -2.07 21.19
C ASN A 2 -16.25 -3.53 20.80
N ASP A 3 -17.23 -4.09 20.08
CA ASP A 3 -17.21 -5.50 19.64
C ASP A 3 -16.31 -5.73 18.42
N PHE A 4 -15.99 -4.66 17.67
CA PHE A 4 -15.08 -4.68 16.54
C PHE A 4 -14.07 -3.52 16.62
N VAL A 5 -12.78 -3.86 16.62
CA VAL A 5 -11.67 -2.91 16.77
C VAL A 5 -10.66 -3.11 15.65
N VAL A 6 -10.32 -2.05 14.94
CA VAL A 6 -9.19 -2.00 14.01
C VAL A 6 -8.03 -1.28 14.68
N VAL A 7 -6.84 -1.88 14.60
CA VAL A 7 -5.59 -1.30 15.10
C VAL A 7 -4.66 -1.09 13.91
N ALA A 8 -4.39 0.16 13.58
CA ALA A 8 -3.51 0.54 12.47
C ALA A 8 -2.53 1.63 12.91
N ASN A 9 -1.39 1.74 12.24
CA ASN A 9 -0.37 2.73 12.60
C ASN A 9 -0.92 4.17 12.57
N ARG A 10 -1.82 4.51 11.62
CA ARG A 10 -2.42 5.84 11.47
C ARG A 10 -3.92 5.78 11.68
N LEU A 11 -4.46 6.86 12.27
CA LEU A 11 -5.90 7.14 12.17
C LEU A 11 -6.29 7.44 10.72
N PRO A 12 -7.59 7.32 10.38
CA PRO A 12 -8.10 7.72 9.06
C PRO A 12 -8.17 9.24 8.88
N VAL A 13 -7.74 9.99 9.88
CA VAL A 13 -7.68 11.44 9.91
C VAL A 13 -6.35 11.91 10.48
N ASP A 14 -5.87 13.05 10.00
CA ASP A 14 -4.65 13.72 10.46
C ASP A 14 -5.02 14.94 11.29
N LEU A 15 -4.37 15.07 12.45
CA LEU A 15 -4.52 16.21 13.34
C LEU A 15 -3.56 17.32 12.92
N HIS A 16 -4.10 18.49 12.68
CA HIS A 16 -3.38 19.74 12.52
C HIS A 16 -3.89 20.76 13.54
N TYR A 17 -3.15 21.85 13.71
CA TYR A 17 -3.60 22.96 14.53
C TYR A 17 -3.72 24.21 13.65
N ASP A 18 -4.84 24.93 13.77
CA ASP A 18 -5.03 26.19 13.06
C ASP A 18 -4.13 27.31 13.65
N ASN A 19 -4.20 28.50 13.06
CA ASN A 19 -3.43 29.67 13.52
C ASN A 19 -3.78 30.12 14.96
N ASN A 20 -4.89 29.66 15.51
CA ASN A 20 -5.34 29.95 16.87
C ASN A 20 -4.99 28.82 17.85
N GLY A 21 -4.35 27.74 17.38
CA GLY A 21 -4.01 26.56 18.15
C GLY A 21 -5.20 25.60 18.38
N ALA A 22 -6.30 25.76 17.63
CA ALA A 22 -7.43 24.84 17.70
C ALA A 22 -7.18 23.58 16.85
N PRO A 23 -7.56 22.39 17.32
CA PRO A 23 -7.38 21.15 16.58
C PRO A 23 -8.28 21.10 15.34
N VAL A 24 -7.69 20.79 14.19
CA VAL A 24 -8.37 20.58 12.91
C VAL A 24 -8.06 19.20 12.41
N TRP A 25 -9.11 18.44 12.07
CA TRP A 25 -8.99 17.12 11.52
C TRP A 25 -9.20 17.12 10.00
N THR A 26 -8.25 16.54 9.28
CA THR A 26 -8.35 16.36 7.83
C THR A 26 -8.32 14.87 7.48
N PRO A 27 -9.02 14.40 6.43
CA PRO A 27 -8.92 13.02 6.01
C PRO A 27 -7.46 12.63 5.71
N SER A 28 -7.01 11.50 6.28
CA SER A 28 -5.68 10.97 5.99
C SER A 28 -5.70 10.25 4.63
N PRO A 29 -4.79 10.57 3.71
CA PRO A 29 -4.72 9.88 2.43
C PRO A 29 -4.19 8.46 2.61
N GLY A 30 -4.74 7.50 1.88
CA GLY A 30 -4.18 6.14 1.82
C GLY A 30 -5.20 5.07 1.47
N GLY A 31 -4.73 4.07 0.71
CA GLY A 31 -5.58 2.95 0.28
C GLY A 31 -6.15 2.14 1.44
N LEU A 32 -5.37 1.94 2.52
CA LEU A 32 -5.86 1.23 3.70
C LEU A 32 -7.00 1.96 4.40
N VAL A 33 -6.91 3.29 4.52
CA VAL A 33 -7.98 4.12 5.10
C VAL A 33 -9.24 3.99 4.27
N ALA A 34 -9.12 4.13 2.95
CA ALA A 34 -10.25 3.98 2.03
C ALA A 34 -10.89 2.59 2.11
N ALA A 35 -10.07 1.55 2.28
CA ALA A 35 -10.51 0.16 2.35
C ALA A 35 -11.23 -0.18 3.67
N LEU A 36 -10.76 0.31 4.82
CA LEU A 36 -11.28 -0.08 6.13
C LEU A 36 -12.44 0.80 6.62
N THR A 37 -12.53 2.06 6.19
CA THR A 37 -13.58 2.98 6.65
C THR A 37 -14.99 2.45 6.43
N PRO A 38 -15.37 1.91 5.25
CA PRO A 38 -16.69 1.32 5.05
C PRO A 38 -16.98 0.15 5.98
N VAL A 39 -16.01 -0.71 6.19
CA VAL A 39 -16.13 -1.90 7.07
C VAL A 39 -16.40 -1.47 8.51
N LEU A 40 -15.65 -0.51 9.02
CA LEU A 40 -15.83 0.00 10.38
C LEU A 40 -17.16 0.73 10.56
N ALA A 41 -17.60 1.48 9.57
CA ALA A 41 -18.90 2.16 9.61
C ALA A 41 -20.05 1.15 9.74
N GLN A 42 -20.02 0.03 9.01
CA GLN A 42 -21.01 -1.04 9.09
C GLN A 42 -21.06 -1.71 10.48
N HIS A 43 -19.95 -1.84 11.16
CA HIS A 43 -19.84 -2.47 12.48
C HIS A 43 -19.91 -1.48 13.65
N HIS A 44 -20.09 -0.18 13.40
CA HIS A 44 -19.95 0.87 14.43
C HIS A 44 -18.69 0.71 15.28
N GLY A 45 -17.60 0.32 14.63
CA GLY A 45 -16.36 -0.11 15.26
C GLY A 45 -15.51 1.03 15.82
N CYS A 46 -14.38 0.62 16.40
CA CYS A 46 -13.36 1.51 16.90
C CYS A 46 -12.10 1.42 16.02
N TRP A 47 -11.49 2.56 15.70
CA TRP A 47 -10.20 2.64 15.05
C TRP A 47 -9.16 3.22 15.99
N ILE A 48 -8.13 2.44 16.30
CA ILE A 48 -6.98 2.84 17.10
C ILE A 48 -5.83 3.20 16.16
N GLY A 49 -5.23 4.38 16.35
CA GLY A 49 -4.12 4.82 15.50
C GLY A 49 -3.44 6.09 15.97
N TRP A 50 -2.27 6.36 15.44
CA TRP A 50 -1.56 7.61 15.66
C TRP A 50 -2.18 8.74 14.82
N PRO A 51 -2.41 9.94 15.40
CA PRO A 51 -3.09 11.05 14.71
C PRO A 51 -2.18 11.87 13.78
N GLY A 52 -0.93 11.46 13.58
CA GLY A 52 0.01 12.13 12.66
C GLY A 52 0.82 13.26 13.26
N THR A 53 0.68 13.55 14.53
CA THR A 53 1.45 14.56 15.27
C THR A 53 2.17 13.94 16.46
N THR A 54 3.31 14.51 16.84
CA THR A 54 4.08 14.13 18.03
C THR A 54 3.70 14.91 19.29
N THR A 55 2.64 15.69 19.22
CA THR A 55 2.01 16.31 20.38
C THR A 55 1.16 15.30 21.14
N GLU A 56 0.69 15.67 22.34
CA GLU A 56 -0.23 14.83 23.10
C GLU A 56 -1.48 14.51 22.26
N ALA A 57 -1.88 13.24 22.26
CA ALA A 57 -3.05 12.82 21.50
C ALA A 57 -4.32 13.34 22.19
N PRO A 58 -5.30 13.82 21.44
CA PRO A 58 -6.60 14.23 21.98
C PRO A 58 -7.39 13.03 22.50
N GLU A 59 -8.42 13.32 23.29
CA GLU A 59 -9.37 12.32 23.77
C GLU A 59 -10.08 11.60 22.60
N PRO A 60 -10.50 10.35 22.79
CA PRO A 60 -11.27 9.61 21.79
C PRO A 60 -12.54 10.35 21.38
N PHE A 61 -12.86 10.33 20.09
CA PHE A 61 -14.05 11.00 19.53
C PHE A 61 -14.72 10.16 18.45
N ARG A 62 -15.97 10.49 18.10
CA ARG A 62 -16.70 9.82 17.02
C ARG A 62 -16.73 10.67 15.77
N THR A 63 -16.56 10.00 14.62
CA THR A 63 -16.80 10.60 13.31
C THR A 63 -18.29 10.76 13.05
N GLU A 64 -18.65 11.53 12.02
CA GLU A 64 -20.05 11.66 11.55
C GLU A 64 -20.66 10.31 11.14
N SER A 65 -19.82 9.39 10.62
CA SER A 65 -20.24 8.01 10.29
C SER A 65 -20.36 7.08 11.50
N GLY A 66 -20.14 7.59 12.73
CA GLY A 66 -20.29 6.83 13.97
C GLY A 66 -19.08 5.98 14.39
N ILE A 67 -17.98 5.99 13.62
CA ILE A 67 -16.74 5.29 13.97
C ILE A 67 -16.09 5.98 15.17
N LEU A 68 -15.75 5.22 16.23
CA LEU A 68 -14.98 5.73 17.35
C LEU A 68 -13.50 5.77 16.95
N LEU A 69 -12.87 6.94 16.96
CA LEU A 69 -11.44 7.11 16.78
C LEU A 69 -10.76 7.19 18.15
N ASN A 70 -9.74 6.35 18.34
CA ASN A 70 -8.97 6.29 19.58
C ASN A 70 -7.49 6.61 19.28
N PRO A 71 -7.05 7.85 19.52
CA PRO A 71 -5.69 8.26 19.19
C PRO A 71 -4.64 7.66 20.15
N VAL A 72 -3.51 7.20 19.60
CA VAL A 72 -2.33 6.76 20.34
C VAL A 72 -1.22 7.79 20.20
N SER A 73 -0.75 8.35 21.32
CA SER A 73 0.35 9.33 21.34
C SER A 73 1.68 8.67 21.00
N LEU A 74 2.41 9.28 20.07
CA LEU A 74 3.82 9.00 19.83
C LEU A 74 4.64 10.25 20.17
N SER A 75 5.67 10.08 20.99
CA SER A 75 6.65 11.13 21.22
C SER A 75 7.50 11.36 19.98
N GLN A 76 8.25 12.46 19.92
CA GLN A 76 9.18 12.73 18.83
C GLN A 76 10.22 11.59 18.69
N SER A 77 10.72 11.06 19.80
CA SER A 77 11.65 9.92 19.79
C SER A 77 10.98 8.62 19.31
N ASP A 78 9.71 8.35 19.71
CA ASP A 78 8.97 7.21 19.19
C ASP A 78 8.78 7.34 17.65
N TYR A 79 8.45 8.54 17.15
CA TYR A 79 8.32 8.76 15.72
C TYR A 79 9.63 8.49 14.97
N GLU A 80 10.75 9.01 15.48
CA GLU A 80 12.07 8.87 14.85
C GLU A 80 12.59 7.42 14.91
N GLU A 81 12.47 6.75 16.05
CA GLU A 81 13.04 5.42 16.27
C GLU A 81 12.12 4.29 15.82
N PHE A 82 10.84 4.36 16.13
CA PHE A 82 9.86 3.33 15.75
C PHE A 82 9.47 3.48 14.27
N TYR A 83 8.98 4.69 13.86
CA TYR A 83 8.39 4.86 12.54
C TYR A 83 9.45 5.08 11.45
N GLU A 84 10.30 6.12 11.58
CA GLU A 84 11.35 6.38 10.58
C GLU A 84 12.45 5.31 10.66
N GLY A 85 12.84 4.89 11.87
CA GLY A 85 13.88 3.90 12.13
C GLY A 85 13.42 2.48 11.81
N PHE A 86 12.85 1.77 12.81
CA PHE A 86 12.61 0.34 12.67
C PHE A 86 11.61 0.00 11.57
N ALA A 87 10.47 0.68 11.50
CA ALA A 87 9.48 0.39 10.46
C ALA A 87 10.00 0.70 9.05
N ASN A 88 10.58 1.89 8.82
CA ASN A 88 10.86 2.38 7.46
C ASN A 88 12.32 2.31 7.02
N ALA A 89 13.28 2.18 7.93
CA ALA A 89 14.69 1.98 7.58
C ALA A 89 15.21 0.56 7.89
N THR A 90 14.41 -0.29 8.58
CA THR A 90 14.72 -1.71 8.80
C THR A 90 13.74 -2.62 8.07
N LEU A 91 12.45 -2.63 8.46
CA LEU A 91 11.46 -3.58 7.92
C LEU A 91 11.09 -3.29 6.46
N TRP A 92 10.84 -2.02 6.12
CA TRP A 92 10.43 -1.66 4.76
C TRP A 92 11.41 -2.13 3.69
N PRO A 93 12.73 -1.83 3.75
CA PRO A 93 13.67 -2.32 2.76
C PRO A 93 13.87 -3.84 2.82
N LEU A 94 13.83 -4.46 3.99
CA LEU A 94 13.92 -5.91 4.13
C LEU A 94 12.76 -6.62 3.44
N TYR A 95 11.54 -6.12 3.61
CA TYR A 95 10.32 -6.71 3.04
C TYR A 95 10.14 -6.39 1.55
N HIS A 96 10.91 -5.43 1.03
CA HIS A 96 10.96 -5.09 -0.40
C HIS A 96 12.27 -5.58 -1.04
N ASP A 97 12.67 -6.82 -0.75
CA ASP A 97 13.76 -7.55 -1.39
C ASP A 97 15.11 -6.80 -1.39
N LEU A 98 15.40 -6.01 -0.34
CA LEU A 98 16.66 -5.29 -0.15
C LEU A 98 17.02 -4.31 -1.28
N ILE A 99 16.04 -3.65 -1.90
CA ILE A 99 16.29 -2.59 -2.91
C ILE A 99 17.25 -1.53 -2.36
N VAL A 100 17.16 -1.25 -1.06
CA VAL A 100 18.19 -0.54 -0.30
C VAL A 100 18.56 -1.35 0.94
N THR A 101 19.77 -1.13 1.48
CA THR A 101 20.28 -1.86 2.63
C THR A 101 19.50 -1.49 3.91
N PRO A 102 18.90 -2.45 4.63
CA PRO A 102 18.27 -2.22 5.92
C PRO A 102 19.30 -1.78 6.97
N ARG A 103 18.84 -0.98 7.93
CA ARG A 103 19.65 -0.57 9.09
C ARG A 103 19.11 -1.25 10.34
N TYR A 104 20.00 -1.83 11.15
CA TYR A 104 19.64 -2.55 12.38
C TYR A 104 20.21 -1.82 13.59
N HIS A 105 19.32 -1.18 14.39
CA HIS A 105 19.68 -0.48 15.60
C HIS A 105 18.85 -0.99 16.79
N ARG A 106 19.50 -1.31 17.90
CA ARG A 106 18.80 -1.85 19.08
C ARG A 106 17.81 -0.86 19.68
N ASN A 107 18.17 0.42 19.77
CA ASN A 107 17.25 1.46 20.27
C ASN A 107 15.99 1.60 19.39
N TRP A 108 16.08 1.36 18.09
CA TRP A 108 14.91 1.33 17.20
C TRP A 108 14.01 0.12 17.48
N TRP A 109 14.62 -1.03 17.76
CA TRP A 109 13.89 -2.22 18.20
C TRP A 109 13.20 -1.99 19.55
N ASP A 110 13.89 -1.41 20.52
CA ASP A 110 13.33 -1.10 21.85
C ASP A 110 12.13 -0.13 21.71
N ALA A 111 12.22 0.86 20.82
CA ALA A 111 11.12 1.75 20.50
C ALA A 111 9.96 1.02 19.80
N TYR A 112 10.26 0.09 18.88
CA TYR A 112 9.25 -0.73 18.22
C TYR A 112 8.45 -1.57 19.22
N GLN A 113 9.13 -2.22 20.15
CA GLN A 113 8.47 -2.97 21.25
C GLN A 113 7.61 -2.05 22.11
N ARG A 114 8.16 -0.92 22.54
CA ARG A 114 7.46 0.05 23.40
C ARG A 114 6.19 0.61 22.75
N VAL A 115 6.27 0.97 21.49
CA VAL A 115 5.11 1.51 20.74
C VAL A 115 4.07 0.42 20.48
N ASN A 116 4.49 -0.78 20.05
CA ASN A 116 3.56 -1.91 19.89
C ASN A 116 2.83 -2.22 21.20
N ARG A 117 3.51 -2.13 22.36
CA ARG A 117 2.89 -2.31 23.69
C ARG A 117 1.81 -1.25 23.96
N LYS A 118 2.05 0.04 23.62
CA LYS A 118 1.04 1.09 23.75
C LYS A 118 -0.23 0.78 22.94
N PHE A 119 -0.06 0.32 21.70
CA PHE A 119 -1.19 -0.06 20.85
C PHE A 119 -1.96 -1.27 21.40
N ALA A 120 -1.25 -2.29 21.89
CA ALA A 120 -1.86 -3.48 22.49
C ALA A 120 -2.65 -3.14 23.77
N GLU A 121 -2.09 -2.32 24.66
CA GLU A 121 -2.74 -1.87 25.90
C GLU A 121 -4.00 -1.02 25.58
N THR A 122 -3.91 -0.12 24.60
CA THR A 122 -5.06 0.66 24.16
C THR A 122 -6.17 -0.24 23.62
N ALA A 123 -5.81 -1.22 22.78
CA ALA A 123 -6.77 -2.19 22.24
C ALA A 123 -7.42 -3.02 23.36
N ALA A 124 -6.63 -3.49 24.33
CA ALA A 124 -7.12 -4.26 25.48
C ALA A 124 -8.14 -3.49 26.32
N GLN A 125 -7.97 -2.17 26.45
CA GLN A 125 -8.87 -1.29 27.23
C GLN A 125 -10.20 -1.02 26.52
N VAL A 126 -10.21 -0.87 25.20
CA VAL A 126 -11.40 -0.46 24.45
C VAL A 126 -12.23 -1.63 23.91
N ALA A 127 -11.61 -2.81 23.75
CA ALA A 127 -12.29 -4.00 23.28
C ALA A 127 -13.27 -4.57 24.31
N ALA A 128 -14.49 -4.89 23.86
CA ALA A 128 -15.47 -5.62 24.65
C ALA A 128 -14.99 -7.06 24.98
N PRO A 129 -15.57 -7.75 25.94
CA PRO A 129 -15.32 -9.19 26.12
C PRO A 129 -15.65 -9.95 24.81
N ASN A 130 -14.74 -10.86 24.42
CA ASN A 130 -14.83 -11.67 23.18
C ASN A 130 -14.92 -10.84 21.87
N ALA A 131 -14.46 -9.59 21.88
CA ALA A 131 -14.45 -8.73 20.69
C ALA A 131 -13.49 -9.25 19.62
N THR A 132 -13.75 -8.85 18.37
CA THR A 132 -12.84 -9.05 17.25
C THR A 132 -11.90 -7.85 17.13
N VAL A 133 -10.60 -8.10 17.13
CA VAL A 133 -9.55 -7.10 16.93
C VAL A 133 -8.77 -7.41 15.66
N TRP A 134 -8.74 -6.46 14.72
CA TRP A 134 -8.05 -6.61 13.44
C TRP A 134 -6.84 -5.68 13.36
N VAL A 135 -5.65 -6.24 13.54
CA VAL A 135 -4.37 -5.53 13.54
C VAL A 135 -3.82 -5.42 12.12
N GLN A 136 -3.35 -4.23 11.75
CA GLN A 136 -2.94 -3.90 10.39
C GLN A 136 -1.45 -3.59 10.30
N ASP A 137 -0.77 -4.27 9.38
CA ASP A 137 0.47 -3.94 8.73
C ASP A 137 1.77 -4.05 9.57
N TYR A 138 2.89 -3.89 8.91
CA TYR A 138 4.24 -4.20 9.38
C TYR A 138 4.72 -3.35 10.59
N GLN A 139 4.09 -2.23 10.85
CA GLN A 139 4.42 -1.41 12.02
C GLN A 139 4.00 -2.08 13.34
N LEU A 140 3.01 -2.97 13.29
CA LEU A 140 2.32 -3.49 14.49
C LEU A 140 2.40 -5.02 14.63
N GLN A 141 3.49 -5.62 14.16
CA GLN A 141 3.65 -7.08 14.14
C GLN A 141 3.75 -7.72 15.53
N LEU A 142 4.08 -6.95 16.58
CA LEU A 142 4.11 -7.48 17.96
C LEU A 142 2.77 -7.33 18.68
N VAL A 143 1.86 -6.49 18.17
CA VAL A 143 0.57 -6.23 18.83
C VAL A 143 -0.25 -7.50 19.04
N PRO A 144 -0.39 -8.44 18.07
CA PRO A 144 -1.21 -9.63 18.32
C PRO A 144 -0.72 -10.47 19.49
N GLY A 145 0.59 -10.71 19.60
CA GLY A 145 1.18 -11.46 20.72
C GLY A 145 0.98 -10.77 22.07
N MET A 146 1.30 -9.47 22.13
CA MET A 146 1.12 -8.66 23.34
C MET A 146 -0.36 -8.54 23.75
N LEU A 147 -1.28 -8.45 22.78
CA LEU A 147 -2.70 -8.39 23.04
C LEU A 147 -3.26 -9.74 23.54
N ARG A 148 -2.77 -10.85 22.97
CA ARG A 148 -3.12 -12.21 23.41
C ARG A 148 -2.77 -12.44 24.88
N GLU A 149 -1.59 -11.94 25.33
CA GLU A 149 -1.19 -12.00 26.74
C GLU A 149 -2.14 -11.20 27.65
N LEU A 150 -2.57 -10.01 27.20
CA LEU A 150 -3.45 -9.12 27.99
C LEU A 150 -4.92 -9.59 27.98
N ARG A 151 -5.38 -10.12 26.86
CA ARG A 151 -6.79 -10.44 26.61
C ARG A 151 -6.91 -11.75 25.81
N PRO A 152 -6.78 -12.90 26.46
CA PRO A 152 -6.89 -14.22 25.82
C PRO A 152 -8.30 -14.52 25.26
N ASP A 153 -9.31 -13.76 25.67
CA ASP A 153 -10.69 -13.87 25.23
C ASP A 153 -10.95 -13.29 23.82
N LEU A 154 -10.04 -12.48 23.28
CA LEU A 154 -10.26 -11.78 22.02
C LEU A 154 -10.01 -12.69 20.81
N THR A 155 -10.80 -12.46 19.73
CA THR A 155 -10.51 -12.97 18.40
C THR A 155 -9.61 -11.98 17.68
N ILE A 156 -8.37 -12.37 17.36
CA ILE A 156 -7.34 -11.48 16.83
C ILE A 156 -6.98 -11.86 15.40
N GLY A 157 -7.23 -10.96 14.44
CA GLY A 157 -6.72 -11.05 13.08
C GLY A 157 -5.51 -10.14 12.89
N PHE A 158 -4.53 -10.61 12.11
CA PHE A 158 -3.42 -9.78 11.64
C PHE A 158 -3.39 -9.76 10.11
N PHE A 159 -3.15 -8.60 9.51
CA PHE A 159 -3.03 -8.46 8.05
C PHE A 159 -1.77 -7.70 7.67
N LEU A 160 -0.94 -8.30 6.82
CA LEU A 160 0.27 -7.66 6.29
C LEU A 160 -0.01 -7.10 4.88
N HIS A 161 0.13 -5.78 4.73
CA HIS A 161 -0.14 -5.08 3.47
C HIS A 161 1.06 -4.92 2.55
N ILE A 162 2.26 -5.21 3.03
CA ILE A 162 3.49 -5.21 2.24
C ILE A 162 3.92 -6.65 1.93
N PRO A 163 4.84 -6.87 0.97
CA PRO A 163 5.35 -8.21 0.70
C PRO A 163 5.95 -8.85 1.95
N PHE A 164 5.84 -10.17 2.09
CA PHE A 164 6.62 -10.90 3.08
C PHE A 164 7.84 -11.52 2.39
N PRO A 165 9.07 -11.30 2.90
CA PRO A 165 10.29 -11.69 2.21
C PRO A 165 10.51 -13.21 2.17
N ALA A 166 11.34 -13.64 1.23
CA ALA A 166 11.82 -15.02 1.19
C ALA A 166 12.62 -15.37 2.47
N PRO A 167 12.66 -16.66 2.89
CA PRO A 167 13.33 -17.08 4.11
C PRO A 167 14.79 -16.61 4.23
N ASP A 168 15.56 -16.67 3.14
CA ASP A 168 16.95 -16.24 3.12
C ASP A 168 17.13 -14.73 3.38
N LEU A 169 16.17 -13.91 3.01
CA LEU A 169 16.17 -12.49 3.31
C LEU A 169 15.71 -12.23 4.76
N PHE A 170 14.61 -12.86 5.16
CA PHE A 170 14.04 -12.66 6.50
C PHE A 170 15.00 -13.03 7.63
N ARG A 171 15.82 -14.07 7.45
CA ARG A 171 16.79 -14.53 8.46
C ARG A 171 17.84 -13.47 8.84
N GLN A 172 18.01 -12.41 8.04
CA GLN A 172 18.90 -11.29 8.37
C GLN A 172 18.38 -10.47 9.55
N LEU A 173 17.06 -10.51 9.82
CA LEU A 173 16.46 -9.74 10.92
C LEU A 173 16.94 -10.32 12.27
N PRO A 174 17.65 -9.55 13.09
CA PRO A 174 18.14 -10.04 14.39
C PRO A 174 16.99 -10.48 15.31
N TRP A 175 15.84 -9.82 15.21
CA TRP A 175 14.65 -10.04 16.05
C TRP A 175 13.55 -10.84 15.31
N ARG A 176 13.95 -11.78 14.44
CA ARG A 176 13.02 -12.57 13.62
C ARG A 176 12.10 -13.45 14.45
N GLU A 177 12.61 -14.01 15.56
CA GLU A 177 11.84 -14.90 16.45
C GLU A 177 10.75 -14.12 17.17
N GLU A 178 11.09 -12.94 17.68
CA GLU A 178 10.14 -12.05 18.35
C GLU A 178 9.06 -11.53 17.41
N ILE A 179 9.42 -11.22 16.15
CA ILE A 179 8.44 -10.83 15.12
C ILE A 179 7.49 -11.99 14.82
N LEU A 180 8.01 -13.21 14.63
CA LEU A 180 7.17 -14.39 14.38
C LEU A 180 6.24 -14.66 15.56
N THR A 181 6.76 -14.68 16.78
CA THR A 181 5.98 -14.88 18.01
C THR A 181 4.88 -13.81 18.14
N GLY A 182 5.23 -12.54 17.84
CA GLY A 182 4.28 -11.44 17.85
C GLY A 182 3.12 -11.65 16.88
N VAL A 183 3.42 -11.95 15.63
CA VAL A 183 2.40 -12.20 14.58
C VAL A 183 1.55 -13.43 14.90
N LEU A 184 2.16 -14.51 15.38
CA LEU A 184 1.48 -15.77 15.73
C LEU A 184 0.62 -15.68 17.01
N GLY A 185 0.60 -14.54 17.71
CA GLY A 185 -0.42 -14.24 18.71
C GLY A 185 -1.82 -14.05 18.14
N ALA A 186 -1.95 -13.85 16.84
CA ALA A 186 -3.24 -13.81 16.13
C ALA A 186 -3.87 -15.22 16.01
N ASP A 187 -5.18 -15.26 15.78
CA ASP A 187 -5.92 -16.47 15.37
C ASP A 187 -5.83 -16.68 13.85
N MET A 188 -5.63 -15.59 13.10
CA MET A 188 -5.47 -15.63 11.66
C MET A 188 -4.51 -14.55 11.15
N VAL A 189 -3.65 -14.94 10.19
CA VAL A 189 -2.72 -14.05 9.50
C VAL A 189 -3.04 -14.03 8.01
N GLY A 190 -3.33 -12.84 7.50
CA GLY A 190 -3.64 -12.60 6.08
C GLY A 190 -2.52 -11.86 5.35
N PHE A 191 -2.36 -12.23 4.09
CA PHE A 191 -1.45 -11.61 3.13
C PHE A 191 -2.22 -11.26 1.86
N HIS A 192 -1.65 -10.41 1.00
CA HIS A 192 -2.28 -10.17 -0.31
C HIS A 192 -2.11 -11.36 -1.26
N LEU A 193 -0.91 -11.94 -1.29
CA LEU A 193 -0.53 -12.96 -2.26
C LEU A 193 -0.25 -14.32 -1.60
N ALA A 194 -0.60 -15.38 -2.30
CA ALA A 194 -0.30 -16.74 -1.87
C ALA A 194 1.22 -16.99 -1.75
N SER A 195 2.04 -16.33 -2.56
CA SER A 195 3.50 -16.37 -2.49
C SER A 195 4.02 -15.84 -1.15
N ASN A 196 3.47 -14.71 -0.66
CA ASN A 196 3.86 -14.12 0.62
C ASN A 196 3.45 -15.00 1.80
N ALA A 197 2.24 -15.56 1.77
CA ALA A 197 1.79 -16.52 2.77
C ALA A 197 2.66 -17.80 2.80
N ARG A 198 3.06 -18.32 1.63
CA ARG A 198 4.01 -19.45 1.55
C ARG A 198 5.38 -19.10 2.12
N ASN A 199 5.91 -17.89 1.81
CA ASN A 199 7.17 -17.43 2.40
C ASN A 199 7.08 -17.39 3.93
N PHE A 200 5.97 -16.86 4.47
CA PHE A 200 5.75 -16.82 5.91
C PHE A 200 5.75 -18.23 6.53
N LEU A 201 5.02 -19.20 5.94
CA LEU A 201 5.00 -20.58 6.39
C LEU A 201 6.39 -21.23 6.35
N HIS A 202 7.17 -20.98 5.28
CA HIS A 202 8.55 -21.47 5.19
C HIS A 202 9.46 -20.86 6.27
N VAL A 203 9.28 -19.58 6.57
CA VAL A 203 10.03 -18.92 7.64
C VAL A 203 9.65 -19.51 9.01
N VAL A 204 8.37 -19.70 9.29
CA VAL A 204 7.90 -20.34 10.53
C VAL A 204 8.48 -21.75 10.68
N ALA A 205 8.37 -22.58 9.65
CA ALA A 205 8.88 -23.95 9.67
C ALA A 205 10.40 -24.06 9.88
N HIS A 206 11.18 -23.03 9.52
CA HIS A 206 12.65 -23.06 9.62
C HIS A 206 13.22 -22.32 10.84
N TYR A 207 12.51 -21.33 11.36
CA TYR A 207 13.03 -20.41 12.37
C TYR A 207 12.17 -20.34 13.64
N SER A 208 11.24 -21.26 13.80
CA SER A 208 10.46 -21.43 15.04
C SER A 208 10.28 -22.90 15.38
N GLU A 209 9.81 -23.18 16.59
CA GLU A 209 9.47 -24.55 17.07
C GLU A 209 8.01 -24.92 16.72
N HIS A 210 7.37 -24.21 15.80
CA HIS A 210 5.97 -24.41 15.43
C HIS A 210 5.82 -25.32 14.21
N ASP A 211 4.81 -26.18 14.23
CA ASP A 211 4.50 -27.06 13.12
C ASP A 211 3.60 -26.36 12.10
N VAL A 212 3.84 -26.62 10.82
CA VAL A 212 3.07 -26.09 9.71
C VAL A 212 2.32 -27.21 8.99
N SER A 213 1.05 -26.97 8.68
CA SER A 213 0.20 -27.93 7.97
C SER A 213 -0.63 -27.27 6.87
N GLY A 214 -1.06 -28.07 5.90
CA GLY A 214 -1.92 -27.63 4.79
C GLY A 214 -1.19 -26.86 3.69
N THR A 215 -1.95 -26.22 2.82
CA THR A 215 -1.46 -25.43 1.67
C THR A 215 -2.21 -24.12 1.59
N VAL A 216 -1.53 -23.05 1.17
CA VAL A 216 -2.14 -21.71 1.06
C VAL A 216 -3.23 -21.70 -0.01
N SER A 217 -4.40 -21.22 0.35
CA SER A 217 -5.49 -20.89 -0.57
C SER A 217 -5.71 -19.38 -0.66
N VAL A 218 -6.39 -18.96 -1.73
CA VAL A 218 -6.82 -17.56 -1.92
C VAL A 218 -8.26 -17.43 -1.44
N ARG A 219 -8.52 -16.40 -0.61
CA ARG A 219 -9.83 -16.11 0.02
C ARG A 219 -10.38 -17.20 0.92
N GLY A 220 -9.48 -18.01 1.51
CA GLY A 220 -9.82 -19.05 2.45
C GLY A 220 -8.64 -19.47 3.30
N ILE A 221 -8.89 -20.31 4.30
CA ILE A 221 -7.88 -20.86 5.19
C ILE A 221 -7.81 -22.37 4.98
N THR A 222 -6.66 -22.83 4.50
CA THR A 222 -6.33 -24.25 4.32
C THR A 222 -4.90 -24.56 4.77
N ALA A 223 -4.18 -23.56 5.26
CA ALA A 223 -2.85 -23.67 5.85
C ALA A 223 -2.90 -23.17 7.29
N HIS A 224 -2.20 -23.85 8.19
CA HIS A 224 -2.20 -23.55 9.60
C HIS A 224 -0.79 -23.64 10.21
N VAL A 225 -0.56 -22.81 11.22
CA VAL A 225 0.58 -22.96 12.14
C VAL A 225 0.04 -23.49 13.47
N HIS A 226 0.60 -24.58 13.94
CA HIS A 226 0.31 -25.16 15.25
C HIS A 226 1.37 -24.64 16.23
N THR A 227 0.96 -23.80 17.16
CA THR A 227 1.86 -23.16 18.12
C THR A 227 2.18 -24.09 19.29
N SER A 228 3.29 -23.85 19.97
CA SER A 228 3.73 -24.65 21.12
C SER A 228 2.79 -24.58 22.34
N ASP A 229 1.87 -23.60 22.35
CA ASP A 229 0.81 -23.43 23.35
C ASP A 229 -0.55 -24.01 22.90
N ASP A 230 -0.52 -24.99 21.97
CA ASP A 230 -1.68 -25.73 21.44
C ASP A 230 -2.72 -24.86 20.72
N ARG A 231 -2.39 -23.65 20.25
CA ARG A 231 -3.26 -22.87 19.38
C ARG A 231 -3.03 -23.22 17.91
N GLN A 232 -4.06 -23.02 17.12
CA GLN A 232 -4.00 -23.15 15.66
C GLN A 232 -4.21 -21.77 15.03
N VAL A 233 -3.21 -21.29 14.27
CA VAL A 233 -3.26 -20.01 13.57
C VAL A 233 -3.53 -20.24 12.10
N GLY A 234 -4.62 -19.69 11.59
CA GLY A 234 -4.98 -19.79 10.17
C GLY A 234 -4.10 -18.87 9.31
N ILE A 235 -3.60 -19.38 8.17
CA ILE A 235 -2.77 -18.63 7.23
C ILE A 235 -3.43 -18.61 5.86
N GLY A 236 -3.64 -17.40 5.28
CA GLY A 236 -4.28 -17.29 3.98
C GLY A 236 -3.88 -16.06 3.17
N ALA A 237 -4.24 -16.09 1.89
CA ALA A 237 -4.07 -14.96 0.97
C ALA A 237 -5.42 -14.31 0.67
N PHE A 238 -5.49 -12.99 0.84
CA PHE A 238 -6.68 -12.17 0.63
C PHE A 238 -6.27 -10.90 -0.12
N PRO A 239 -6.32 -10.89 -1.46
CA PRO A 239 -5.94 -9.72 -2.25
C PRO A 239 -6.83 -8.52 -1.92
N ILE A 240 -6.25 -7.44 -1.39
CA ILE A 240 -7.01 -6.22 -1.09
C ILE A 240 -7.52 -5.57 -2.37
N ALA A 241 -8.71 -4.99 -2.28
CA ALA A 241 -9.38 -4.29 -3.37
C ALA A 241 -9.71 -2.84 -3.00
N ILE A 242 -10.30 -2.12 -3.94
CA ILE A 242 -10.77 -0.75 -3.76
C ILE A 242 -12.29 -0.72 -3.61
N ASP A 243 -12.82 0.37 -3.08
CA ASP A 243 -14.20 0.77 -3.36
C ASP A 243 -14.21 1.43 -4.75
N PRO A 244 -14.84 0.82 -5.77
CA PRO A 244 -14.82 1.38 -7.12
C PRO A 244 -15.75 2.59 -7.28
N THR A 245 -16.73 2.79 -6.39
CA THR A 245 -17.78 3.80 -6.52
C THR A 245 -17.26 5.22 -6.83
N PRO A 246 -16.19 5.72 -6.15
CA PRO A 246 -15.68 7.06 -6.44
C PRO A 246 -15.02 7.21 -7.81
N PHE A 247 -14.71 6.10 -8.49
CA PHE A 247 -14.02 6.06 -9.78
C PHE A 247 -14.98 5.86 -10.97
N LEU A 248 -16.24 5.53 -10.71
CA LEU A 248 -17.29 5.31 -11.71
C LEU A 248 -18.03 6.62 -12.03
N VAL A 249 -17.29 7.64 -12.41
CA VAL A 249 -17.83 8.98 -12.69
C VAL A 249 -17.49 9.41 -14.10
N ASP A 250 -18.41 10.14 -14.74
CA ASP A 250 -18.13 10.80 -16.00
C ASP A 250 -17.22 12.01 -15.77
N VAL A 251 -16.13 12.07 -16.54
CA VAL A 251 -15.14 13.14 -16.46
C VAL A 251 -15.05 13.87 -17.79
N GLU A 252 -15.06 15.20 -17.75
CA GLU A 252 -14.80 16.04 -18.92
C GLU A 252 -13.30 16.01 -19.26
N LYS A 253 -12.91 14.98 -20.04
CA LYS A 253 -11.49 14.72 -20.40
C LYS A 253 -10.84 15.91 -21.14
N ALA A 254 -11.63 16.72 -21.85
CA ALA A 254 -11.14 17.87 -22.61
C ALA A 254 -10.56 18.98 -21.72
N GLU A 255 -11.16 19.24 -20.55
CA GLU A 255 -10.65 20.20 -19.58
C GLU A 255 -9.24 19.81 -19.09
N VAL A 256 -9.09 18.56 -18.64
CA VAL A 256 -7.80 18.05 -18.15
C VAL A 256 -6.74 18.05 -19.25
N ARG A 257 -7.09 17.66 -20.47
CA ARG A 257 -6.15 17.73 -21.60
C ARG A 257 -5.70 19.15 -21.90
N SER A 258 -6.62 20.12 -21.83
CA SER A 258 -6.32 21.54 -22.04
C SER A 258 -5.30 22.06 -21.02
N GLU A 259 -5.45 21.71 -19.75
CA GLU A 259 -4.49 22.07 -18.70
C GLU A 259 -3.08 21.50 -18.95
N LEU A 260 -2.99 20.33 -19.59
CA LEU A 260 -1.74 19.67 -19.93
C LEU A 260 -1.16 20.11 -21.30
N GLY A 261 -1.74 21.14 -21.95
CA GLY A 261 -1.30 21.64 -23.25
C GLY A 261 -1.84 20.86 -24.44
N ASN A 262 -2.98 20.19 -24.31
CA ASN A 262 -3.64 19.36 -25.32
C ASN A 262 -2.72 18.32 -25.98
N PRO A 263 -2.05 17.45 -25.21
CA PRO A 263 -1.23 16.39 -25.80
C PRO A 263 -2.10 15.37 -26.53
N ASP A 264 -1.51 14.70 -27.53
CA ASP A 264 -2.18 13.63 -28.25
C ASP A 264 -2.20 12.33 -27.41
N GLN A 265 -1.17 12.12 -26.57
CA GLN A 265 -1.06 10.99 -25.66
C GLN A 265 -0.64 11.45 -24.27
N ILE A 266 -1.32 10.97 -23.25
CA ILE A 266 -0.99 11.18 -21.82
C ILE A 266 -0.59 9.84 -21.23
N ILE A 267 0.67 9.75 -20.81
CA ILE A 267 1.17 8.66 -19.96
C ILE A 267 1.17 9.18 -18.52
N LEU A 268 0.57 8.44 -17.59
CA LEU A 268 0.42 8.86 -16.21
C LEU A 268 1.16 7.89 -15.26
N GLY A 269 1.93 8.43 -14.34
CA GLY A 269 2.47 7.73 -13.17
C GLY A 269 1.99 8.42 -11.90
N VAL A 270 1.46 7.64 -10.96
CA VAL A 270 1.02 8.14 -9.65
C VAL A 270 1.60 7.24 -8.56
N ASP A 271 2.47 7.80 -7.73
CA ASP A 271 3.13 7.06 -6.66
C ASP A 271 3.41 7.97 -5.47
N ARG A 272 3.61 7.37 -4.30
CA ARG A 272 4.43 8.02 -3.29
C ARG A 272 5.86 8.10 -3.81
N LEU A 273 6.57 9.18 -3.48
CA LEU A 273 8.00 9.27 -3.82
C LEU A 273 8.78 8.28 -2.95
N ASP A 274 8.99 7.08 -3.48
CA ASP A 274 9.61 5.95 -2.80
C ASP A 274 10.53 5.21 -3.78
N TYR A 275 11.71 4.79 -3.33
CA TYR A 275 12.68 4.09 -4.14
C TYR A 275 12.19 2.73 -4.65
N THR A 276 11.16 2.15 -4.00
CA THR A 276 10.56 0.88 -4.44
C THR A 276 9.70 1.02 -5.70
N LYS A 277 9.34 2.25 -6.10
CA LYS A 277 8.35 2.50 -7.17
C LYS A 277 8.93 2.54 -8.59
N GLY A 278 10.25 2.45 -8.75
CA GLY A 278 10.90 2.39 -10.06
C GLY A 278 10.70 3.65 -10.93
N ILE A 279 10.52 4.83 -10.30
CA ILE A 279 10.29 6.09 -11.03
C ILE A 279 11.47 6.45 -11.93
N LEU A 280 12.70 6.23 -11.46
CA LEU A 280 13.91 6.50 -12.25
C LEU A 280 13.99 5.62 -13.50
N GLN A 281 13.59 4.34 -13.41
CA GLN A 281 13.57 3.40 -14.52
C GLN A 281 12.55 3.80 -15.58
N ARG A 282 11.37 4.32 -15.15
CA ARG A 282 10.39 4.92 -16.09
C ARG A 282 10.99 6.10 -16.83
N LEU A 283 11.61 7.03 -16.10
CA LEU A 283 12.25 8.21 -16.70
C LEU A 283 13.37 7.82 -17.65
N GLN A 284 14.17 6.81 -17.31
CA GLN A 284 15.21 6.29 -18.20
C GLN A 284 14.60 5.67 -19.48
N ALA A 285 13.56 4.84 -19.34
CA ALA A 285 12.88 4.26 -20.50
C ALA A 285 12.33 5.33 -21.45
N LEU A 286 11.69 6.36 -20.88
CA LEU A 286 11.18 7.50 -21.66
C LEU A 286 12.31 8.30 -22.34
N GLU A 287 13.41 8.57 -21.62
CA GLU A 287 14.58 9.25 -22.18
C GLU A 287 15.15 8.49 -23.40
N GLU A 288 15.30 7.17 -23.27
CA GLU A 288 15.82 6.32 -24.34
C GLU A 288 14.87 6.26 -25.54
N LEU A 289 13.55 6.17 -25.30
CA LEU A 289 12.54 6.20 -26.38
C LEU A 289 12.50 7.54 -27.12
N HIS A 290 12.60 8.67 -26.39
CA HIS A 290 12.73 9.99 -27.01
C HIS A 290 14.01 10.10 -27.84
N LYS A 291 15.14 9.64 -27.30
CA LYS A 291 16.43 9.63 -28.01
C LYS A 291 16.39 8.80 -29.29
N ALA A 292 15.67 7.69 -29.28
CA ALA A 292 15.50 6.83 -30.44
C ALA A 292 14.45 7.34 -31.44
N GLY A 293 13.73 8.43 -31.14
CA GLY A 293 12.64 8.96 -31.98
C GLY A 293 11.42 8.02 -32.03
N MET A 294 11.24 7.17 -31.03
CA MET A 294 10.16 6.17 -30.98
C MET A 294 8.92 6.65 -30.22
N MET A 295 9.00 7.78 -29.53
CA MET A 295 7.84 8.36 -28.86
C MET A 295 6.93 9.05 -29.89
N PRO A 296 5.60 8.80 -29.84
CA PRO A 296 4.66 9.53 -30.68
C PRO A 296 4.76 11.05 -30.45
N PRO A 297 4.53 11.87 -31.50
CA PRO A 297 4.49 13.33 -31.30
C PRO A 297 3.49 13.73 -30.23
N ARG A 298 3.75 14.86 -29.57
CA ARG A 298 2.87 15.44 -28.55
C ARG A 298 2.46 14.45 -27.46
N THR A 299 3.34 13.50 -27.12
CA THR A 299 3.19 12.64 -25.94
C THR A 299 3.76 13.35 -24.72
N VAL A 300 3.00 13.38 -23.62
CA VAL A 300 3.45 13.89 -22.33
C VAL A 300 3.42 12.76 -21.29
N PHE A 301 4.46 12.70 -20.48
CA PHE A 301 4.47 11.87 -19.26
C PHE A 301 4.21 12.76 -18.04
N LEU A 302 3.08 12.54 -17.37
CA LEU A 302 2.75 13.19 -16.09
C LEU A 302 3.11 12.24 -14.95
N GLN A 303 4.09 12.62 -14.13
CA GLN A 303 4.44 11.91 -12.90
C GLN A 303 3.99 12.70 -11.68
N ILE A 304 3.04 12.12 -10.93
CA ILE A 304 2.66 12.59 -9.61
C ILE A 304 3.46 11.78 -8.59
N ALA A 305 4.26 12.48 -7.79
CA ALA A 305 5.11 11.89 -6.77
C ALA A 305 4.73 12.49 -5.41
N THR A 306 3.80 11.83 -4.71
CA THR A 306 3.35 12.31 -3.39
C THR A 306 4.50 12.27 -2.39
N PRO A 307 4.77 13.37 -1.66
CA PRO A 307 5.80 13.40 -0.62
C PRO A 307 5.64 12.28 0.39
N SER A 308 6.73 11.59 0.72
CA SER A 308 6.74 10.50 1.69
C SER A 308 8.10 10.39 2.35
N ARG A 309 8.11 10.27 3.69
CA ARG A 309 9.31 9.93 4.49
C ARG A 309 10.54 10.79 4.17
N GLU A 310 10.35 12.08 3.89
CA GLU A 310 11.37 13.00 3.35
C GLU A 310 12.59 13.21 4.29
N ARG A 311 12.49 12.83 5.56
CA ARG A 311 13.59 12.90 6.53
C ARG A 311 14.56 11.72 6.40
N ILE A 312 14.18 10.62 5.72
CA ILE A 312 15.03 9.44 5.52
C ILE A 312 15.93 9.64 4.28
N ASP A 313 17.23 9.40 4.43
CA ASP A 313 18.25 9.70 3.41
C ASP A 313 17.96 9.10 2.03
N HIS A 314 17.54 7.84 1.94
CA HIS A 314 17.26 7.19 0.66
C HIS A 314 16.09 7.84 -0.10
N TYR A 315 15.10 8.38 0.62
CA TYR A 315 13.97 9.09 0.00
C TYR A 315 14.42 10.44 -0.55
N ARG A 316 15.25 11.19 0.20
CA ARG A 316 15.84 12.45 -0.27
C ARG A 316 16.74 12.26 -1.49
N GLN A 317 17.58 11.21 -1.48
CA GLN A 317 18.42 10.85 -2.62
C GLN A 317 17.58 10.49 -3.84
N THR A 318 16.53 9.69 -3.68
CA THR A 318 15.59 9.34 -4.76
C THR A 318 14.94 10.59 -5.35
N ARG A 319 14.47 11.51 -4.51
CA ARG A 319 13.92 12.79 -4.94
C ARG A 319 14.89 13.58 -5.81
N ASN A 320 16.12 13.78 -5.31
CA ASN A 320 17.14 14.54 -6.03
C ASN A 320 17.44 13.90 -7.42
N MET A 321 17.56 12.58 -7.48
CA MET A 321 17.81 11.87 -8.73
C MET A 321 16.63 12.00 -9.72
N VAL A 322 15.40 11.91 -9.23
CA VAL A 322 14.19 12.09 -10.05
C VAL A 322 14.13 13.51 -10.61
N GLU A 323 14.30 14.53 -9.77
CA GLU A 323 14.27 15.94 -10.19
C GLU A 323 15.38 16.26 -11.21
N GLN A 324 16.58 15.72 -11.01
CA GLN A 324 17.69 15.84 -11.98
C GLN A 324 17.36 15.16 -13.32
N ALA A 325 16.77 13.96 -13.29
CA ALA A 325 16.38 13.23 -14.49
C ALA A 325 15.30 14.00 -15.28
N VAL A 326 14.28 14.52 -14.58
CA VAL A 326 13.21 15.33 -15.19
C VAL A 326 13.80 16.59 -15.87
N GLY A 327 14.67 17.32 -15.17
CA GLY A 327 15.33 18.51 -15.71
C GLY A 327 16.17 18.19 -16.95
N ARG A 328 16.94 17.09 -16.92
CA ARG A 328 17.76 16.65 -18.05
C ARG A 328 16.90 16.25 -19.26
N ILE A 329 15.82 15.49 -19.05
CA ILE A 329 14.93 15.03 -20.13
C ILE A 329 14.24 16.23 -20.78
N ASN A 330 13.66 17.12 -20.00
CA ASN A 330 12.98 18.31 -20.51
C ASN A 330 13.93 19.26 -21.21
N GLY A 331 15.14 19.48 -20.70
CA GLY A 331 16.16 20.31 -21.33
C GLY A 331 16.65 19.76 -22.68
N ARG A 332 16.55 18.44 -22.90
CA ARG A 332 17.00 17.79 -24.11
C ARG A 332 15.91 17.61 -25.17
N PHE A 333 14.70 17.25 -24.75
CA PHE A 333 13.62 16.85 -25.64
C PHE A 333 12.41 17.78 -25.59
N GLY A 334 12.31 18.65 -24.59
CA GLY A 334 11.28 19.68 -24.51
C GLY A 334 11.55 20.86 -25.44
N SER A 335 10.56 21.70 -25.61
CA SER A 335 10.66 22.99 -26.30
C SER A 335 10.05 24.11 -25.46
N LEU A 336 10.22 25.35 -25.89
CA LEU A 336 9.60 26.50 -25.20
C LEU A 336 8.06 26.32 -25.15
N GLY A 337 7.53 26.25 -23.94
CA GLY A 337 6.09 26.05 -23.68
C GLY A 337 5.60 24.60 -23.83
N SER A 338 6.48 23.62 -24.11
CA SER A 338 6.09 22.20 -24.23
C SER A 338 7.13 21.28 -23.56
N GLN A 339 6.79 20.78 -22.41
CA GLN A 339 7.59 19.79 -21.69
C GLN A 339 7.15 18.37 -22.08
N VAL A 340 8.09 17.43 -22.12
CA VAL A 340 7.79 16.00 -22.37
C VAL A 340 7.54 15.24 -21.07
N VAL A 341 8.02 15.77 -19.93
CA VAL A 341 7.76 15.25 -18.58
C VAL A 341 7.19 16.35 -17.69
N LEU A 342 5.98 16.17 -17.21
CA LEU A 342 5.35 17.01 -16.20
C LEU A 342 5.52 16.33 -14.83
N TYR A 343 6.30 16.90 -13.95
CA TYR A 343 6.58 16.34 -12.63
C TYR A 343 5.91 17.17 -11.54
N GLN A 344 5.13 16.50 -10.69
CA GLN A 344 4.39 17.12 -9.60
C GLN A 344 4.77 16.44 -8.28
N HIS A 345 5.56 17.14 -7.46
CA HIS A 345 5.93 16.68 -6.11
C HIS A 345 4.97 17.23 -5.08
N GLN A 346 3.74 16.73 -5.11
CA GLN A 346 2.65 17.13 -4.20
C GLN A 346 1.57 16.05 -4.11
N SER A 347 0.74 16.15 -3.08
CA SER A 347 -0.46 15.32 -2.95
C SER A 347 -1.61 15.96 -3.73
N PHE A 348 -2.40 15.14 -4.39
CA PHE A 348 -3.67 15.53 -4.98
C PHE A 348 -4.81 14.89 -4.20
N ASP A 349 -5.95 15.58 -4.14
CA ASP A 349 -7.18 14.98 -3.62
C ASP A 349 -7.73 13.90 -4.57
N ARG A 350 -8.67 13.13 -4.06
CA ARG A 350 -9.25 12.02 -4.83
C ARG A 350 -9.95 12.49 -6.10
N GLU A 351 -10.71 13.60 -6.03
CA GLU A 351 -11.45 14.13 -7.17
C GLU A 351 -10.49 14.47 -8.31
N ARG A 352 -9.39 15.14 -8.01
CA ARG A 352 -8.36 15.48 -8.99
C ARG A 352 -7.68 14.24 -9.57
N LEU A 353 -7.36 13.24 -8.73
CA LEU A 353 -6.77 11.99 -9.20
C LEU A 353 -7.71 11.23 -10.13
N VAL A 354 -9.01 11.14 -9.83
CA VAL A 354 -10.02 10.50 -10.69
C VAL A 354 -10.06 11.19 -12.06
N LYS A 355 -10.05 12.52 -12.12
CA LYS A 355 -10.00 13.27 -13.39
C LYS A 355 -8.75 12.92 -14.21
N LEU A 356 -7.60 12.81 -13.55
CA LEU A 356 -6.35 12.44 -14.19
C LEU A 356 -6.34 10.97 -14.67
N TYR A 357 -6.80 10.04 -13.83
CA TYR A 357 -6.93 8.62 -14.22
C TYR A 357 -7.83 8.47 -15.44
N ALA A 358 -9.05 9.00 -15.41
CA ALA A 358 -10.00 8.88 -16.50
C ALA A 358 -9.54 9.50 -17.81
N THR A 359 -8.63 10.50 -17.75
CA THR A 359 -8.14 11.23 -18.93
C THR A 359 -6.86 10.61 -19.52
N ALA A 360 -6.07 9.91 -18.71
CA ALA A 360 -4.80 9.33 -19.16
C ALA A 360 -5.00 8.17 -20.14
N ASP A 361 -4.27 8.18 -21.24
CA ASP A 361 -4.32 7.14 -22.27
C ASP A 361 -3.57 5.88 -21.85
N ILE A 362 -2.51 6.04 -21.04
CA ILE A 362 -1.72 4.94 -20.49
C ILE A 362 -1.38 5.23 -19.04
N MET A 363 -1.58 4.22 -18.18
CA MET A 363 -1.04 4.23 -16.82
C MET A 363 0.24 3.40 -16.79
N LEU A 364 1.31 3.97 -16.21
CA LEU A 364 2.62 3.33 -16.11
C LEU A 364 2.98 3.09 -14.65
N VAL A 365 2.91 1.83 -14.21
CA VAL A 365 3.09 1.39 -12.83
C VAL A 365 4.23 0.36 -12.77
N THR A 366 5.41 0.76 -12.31
CA THR A 366 6.62 -0.06 -12.42
C THR A 366 7.36 -0.25 -11.09
N PRO A 367 6.69 -0.61 -9.98
CA PRO A 367 7.40 -0.86 -8.73
C PRO A 367 8.33 -2.09 -8.88
N PHE A 368 9.48 -2.04 -8.22
CA PHE A 368 10.38 -3.19 -8.08
C PHE A 368 9.77 -4.30 -7.24
N LYS A 369 8.98 -3.92 -6.25
CA LYS A 369 8.19 -4.80 -5.39
C LYS A 369 7.04 -4.01 -4.78
N ASP A 370 5.84 -4.57 -4.79
CA ASP A 370 4.67 -3.96 -4.16
C ASP A 370 3.71 -5.04 -3.65
N GLY A 371 3.15 -4.86 -2.46
CA GLY A 371 2.20 -5.82 -1.88
C GLY A 371 0.96 -6.01 -2.74
N MET A 372 0.42 -4.93 -3.30
CA MET A 372 -0.74 -4.94 -4.20
C MET A 372 -0.60 -3.89 -5.30
N ASN A 373 -0.59 -2.62 -4.99
CA ASN A 373 -0.71 -1.43 -5.83
C ASN A 373 -2.17 -1.10 -6.21
N LEU A 374 -2.84 -0.37 -5.32
CA LEU A 374 -4.24 0.02 -5.54
C LEU A 374 -4.41 1.05 -6.65
N VAL A 375 -3.39 1.87 -6.94
CA VAL A 375 -3.42 2.87 -8.02
C VAL A 375 -3.68 2.23 -9.38
N ALA A 376 -3.13 1.03 -9.64
CA ALA A 376 -3.42 0.27 -10.86
C ALA A 376 -4.92 -0.10 -10.94
N LYS A 377 -5.53 -0.52 -9.83
CA LYS A 377 -6.96 -0.84 -9.75
C LYS A 377 -7.85 0.39 -9.88
N GLU A 378 -7.44 1.52 -9.26
CA GLU A 378 -8.13 2.81 -9.37
C GLU A 378 -8.18 3.30 -10.82
N TYR A 379 -7.06 3.23 -11.53
CA TYR A 379 -7.00 3.56 -12.95
C TYR A 379 -7.95 2.68 -13.80
N VAL A 380 -7.91 1.37 -13.59
CA VAL A 380 -8.78 0.43 -14.30
C VAL A 380 -10.26 0.70 -14.02
N ALA A 381 -10.62 1.04 -12.77
CA ALA A 381 -11.99 1.38 -12.40
C ALA A 381 -12.53 2.61 -13.14
N CYS A 382 -11.68 3.58 -13.48
CA CYS A 382 -12.06 4.75 -14.27
C CYS A 382 -12.33 4.46 -15.78
N HIS A 383 -12.02 3.25 -16.26
CA HIS A 383 -12.07 2.93 -17.70
C HIS A 383 -13.11 1.85 -18.04
N GLY A 384 -14.32 2.00 -17.47
CA GLY A 384 -15.47 1.13 -17.81
C GLY A 384 -15.94 1.23 -19.28
N ASP A 385 -15.51 2.28 -20.00
CA ASP A 385 -15.70 2.44 -21.44
C ASP A 385 -14.73 1.60 -22.28
N GLY A 386 -13.78 0.92 -21.63
CA GLY A 386 -12.73 0.13 -22.28
C GLY A 386 -11.61 0.97 -22.91
N SER A 387 -11.58 2.30 -22.65
CA SER A 387 -10.47 3.15 -23.09
C SER A 387 -9.22 2.94 -22.22
N GLY A 388 -8.07 3.45 -22.70
CA GLY A 388 -6.81 3.41 -21.95
C GLY A 388 -6.06 2.09 -22.02
N ALA A 389 -4.87 2.07 -21.43
CA ALA A 389 -4.03 0.89 -21.30
C ALA A 389 -3.22 0.94 -19.98
N LEU A 390 -2.96 -0.21 -19.40
CA LEU A 390 -2.15 -0.34 -18.18
C LEU A 390 -0.84 -1.06 -18.51
N VAL A 391 0.30 -0.39 -18.25
CA VAL A 391 1.62 -1.01 -18.20
C VAL A 391 1.96 -1.24 -16.75
N LEU A 392 2.15 -2.50 -16.35
CA LEU A 392 2.25 -2.91 -14.96
C LEU A 392 3.47 -3.79 -14.72
N SER A 393 4.19 -3.51 -13.63
CA SER A 393 5.24 -4.41 -13.17
C SER A 393 4.70 -5.79 -12.79
N GLU A 394 5.34 -6.85 -13.26
CA GLU A 394 5.06 -8.23 -12.85
C GLU A 394 5.32 -8.49 -11.35
N PHE A 395 6.04 -7.58 -10.66
CA PHE A 395 6.31 -7.64 -9.21
C PHE A 395 5.33 -6.82 -8.36
N ALA A 396 4.32 -6.21 -8.96
CA ALA A 396 3.18 -5.65 -8.25
C ALA A 396 2.15 -6.75 -7.97
N GLY A 397 1.64 -6.83 -6.74
CA GLY A 397 0.62 -7.85 -6.41
C GLY A 397 -0.61 -7.79 -7.30
N ALA A 398 -0.98 -6.59 -7.75
CA ALA A 398 -2.08 -6.38 -8.69
C ALA A 398 -1.90 -7.12 -10.02
N ALA A 399 -0.68 -7.49 -10.43
CA ALA A 399 -0.43 -8.24 -11.66
C ALA A 399 -1.05 -9.65 -11.64
N GLU A 400 -1.23 -10.26 -10.47
CA GLU A 400 -1.91 -11.55 -10.36
C GLU A 400 -3.41 -11.46 -10.71
N GLU A 401 -4.04 -10.30 -10.50
CA GLU A 401 -5.46 -10.09 -10.80
C GLU A 401 -5.67 -9.32 -12.12
N LEU A 402 -4.73 -8.45 -12.51
CA LEU A 402 -4.79 -7.63 -13.73
C LEU A 402 -3.87 -8.22 -14.83
N SER A 403 -3.99 -9.51 -15.09
CA SER A 403 -3.13 -10.26 -16.01
C SER A 403 -3.20 -9.79 -17.49
N GLU A 404 -4.24 -9.04 -17.85
CA GLU A 404 -4.40 -8.42 -19.18
C GLU A 404 -3.62 -7.12 -19.35
N ALA A 405 -2.95 -6.62 -18.31
CA ALA A 405 -2.04 -5.49 -18.40
C ALA A 405 -0.83 -5.83 -19.32
N PHE A 406 -0.18 -4.81 -19.84
CA PHE A 406 1.12 -4.96 -20.49
C PHE A 406 2.18 -5.13 -19.41
N LEU A 407 2.51 -6.38 -19.08
CA LEU A 407 3.39 -6.72 -17.96
C LEU A 407 4.86 -6.50 -18.32
N CYS A 408 5.60 -5.78 -17.47
CA CYS A 408 7.02 -5.52 -17.63
C CYS A 408 7.84 -5.94 -16.43
N ASN A 409 9.11 -6.26 -16.66
CA ASN A 409 10.11 -6.40 -15.62
C ASN A 409 10.73 -5.01 -15.33
N PRO A 410 10.48 -4.40 -14.15
CA PRO A 410 10.97 -3.05 -13.83
C PRO A 410 12.49 -2.97 -13.62
N PHE A 411 13.17 -4.10 -13.46
CA PHE A 411 14.64 -4.18 -13.38
C PHE A 411 15.31 -4.11 -14.77
N ASP A 412 14.52 -4.33 -15.83
CA ASP A 412 14.96 -4.24 -17.22
C ASP A 412 14.28 -3.06 -17.94
N VAL A 413 15.05 -1.99 -18.17
CA VAL A 413 14.57 -0.79 -18.86
C VAL A 413 14.07 -1.13 -20.27
N GLU A 414 14.68 -2.12 -20.94
CA GLU A 414 14.23 -2.58 -22.26
C GLU A 414 12.82 -3.18 -22.19
N SER A 415 12.53 -3.98 -21.15
CA SER A 415 11.21 -4.54 -20.92
C SER A 415 10.16 -3.42 -20.72
N ILE A 416 10.48 -2.38 -19.93
CA ILE A 416 9.58 -1.21 -19.77
C ILE A 416 9.32 -0.54 -21.11
N LYS A 417 10.36 -0.29 -21.93
CA LYS A 417 10.23 0.35 -23.26
C LYS A 417 9.34 -0.49 -24.18
N GLN A 418 9.58 -1.79 -24.25
CA GLN A 418 8.82 -2.71 -25.11
C GLN A 418 7.34 -2.72 -24.74
N GLN A 419 7.00 -2.84 -23.46
CA GLN A 419 5.60 -2.87 -23.03
C GLN A 419 4.92 -1.50 -23.19
N LEU A 420 5.64 -0.41 -22.95
CA LEU A 420 5.10 0.93 -23.22
C LEU A 420 4.82 1.15 -24.72
N LEU A 421 5.73 0.75 -25.60
CA LEU A 421 5.51 0.82 -27.06
C LEU A 421 4.37 -0.10 -27.50
N ALA A 422 4.27 -1.30 -26.93
CA ALA A 422 3.14 -2.20 -27.20
C ALA A 422 1.81 -1.54 -26.80
N ALA A 423 1.74 -0.93 -25.61
CA ALA A 423 0.55 -0.21 -25.16
C ALA A 423 0.21 1.01 -26.04
N LEU A 424 1.23 1.77 -26.47
CA LEU A 424 1.04 2.92 -27.37
C LEU A 424 0.51 2.49 -28.75
N SER A 425 1.02 1.38 -29.33
CA SER A 425 0.72 0.90 -30.67
C SER A 425 -0.45 -0.09 -30.73
N ALA A 426 -0.94 -0.58 -29.61
CA ALA A 426 -2.08 -1.51 -29.58
C ALA A 426 -3.32 -0.90 -30.24
N SER A 427 -4.04 -1.71 -31.00
CA SER A 427 -5.28 -1.27 -31.63
C SER A 427 -6.35 -0.88 -30.61
N PRO A 428 -7.29 0.02 -30.96
CA PRO A 428 -8.40 0.35 -30.06
C PRO A 428 -9.19 -0.88 -29.58
N ALA A 429 -9.40 -1.87 -30.45
CA ALA A 429 -10.10 -3.11 -30.13
C ALA A 429 -9.32 -3.97 -29.12
N GLU A 430 -7.98 -4.05 -29.23
CA GLU A 430 -7.14 -4.75 -28.29
C GLU A 430 -7.15 -4.06 -26.92
N LYS A 431 -6.94 -2.74 -26.88
CA LYS A 431 -7.01 -1.97 -25.62
C LYS A 431 -8.35 -2.19 -24.92
N GLN A 432 -9.44 -2.09 -25.68
CA GLN A 432 -10.80 -2.27 -25.16
C GLN A 432 -10.99 -3.70 -24.57
N ALA A 433 -10.60 -4.73 -25.30
CA ALA A 433 -10.75 -6.10 -24.85
C ALA A 433 -9.97 -6.39 -23.55
N ARG A 434 -8.73 -5.88 -23.43
CA ARG A 434 -7.90 -6.00 -22.23
C ARG A 434 -8.49 -5.21 -21.07
N MET A 435 -8.84 -3.94 -21.28
CA MET A 435 -9.34 -3.05 -20.22
C MET A 435 -10.67 -3.53 -19.65
N LEU A 436 -11.62 -3.96 -20.49
CA LEU A 436 -12.91 -4.43 -20.01
C LEU A 436 -12.79 -5.68 -19.13
N ARG A 437 -11.87 -6.62 -19.45
CA ARG A 437 -11.62 -7.80 -18.60
C ARG A 437 -11.03 -7.41 -17.24
N MET A 438 -10.06 -6.47 -17.22
CA MET A 438 -9.50 -5.96 -15.97
C MET A 438 -10.54 -5.18 -15.16
N HIS A 439 -11.37 -4.38 -15.83
CA HIS A 439 -12.44 -3.62 -15.17
C HIS A 439 -13.48 -4.55 -14.52
N GLU A 440 -13.94 -5.59 -15.21
CA GLU A 440 -14.83 -6.61 -14.65
C GLU A 440 -14.24 -7.24 -13.39
N GLN A 441 -12.94 -7.59 -13.42
CA GLN A 441 -12.21 -8.12 -12.27
C GLN A 441 -12.20 -7.15 -11.08
N VAL A 442 -11.93 -5.87 -11.31
CA VAL A 442 -11.87 -4.84 -10.26
C VAL A 442 -13.25 -4.58 -9.66
N ILE A 443 -14.30 -4.52 -10.48
CA ILE A 443 -15.66 -4.24 -10.01
C ILE A 443 -16.26 -5.43 -9.26
N SER A 444 -16.02 -6.66 -9.73
CA SER A 444 -16.55 -7.88 -9.08
C SER A 444 -15.84 -8.23 -7.77
N HIS A 445 -14.65 -7.69 -7.53
CA HIS A 445 -13.85 -7.94 -6.34
C HIS A 445 -13.52 -6.62 -5.64
N ASP A 446 -14.53 -6.02 -5.01
CA ASP A 446 -14.40 -4.78 -4.28
C ASP A 446 -13.87 -4.98 -2.85
N VAL A 447 -13.68 -3.89 -2.15
CA VAL A 447 -13.17 -3.88 -0.77
C VAL A 447 -14.09 -4.61 0.22
N ASN A 448 -15.40 -4.67 -0.02
CA ASN A 448 -16.34 -5.39 0.84
C ASN A 448 -16.16 -6.91 0.69
N VAL A 449 -15.93 -7.38 -0.54
CA VAL A 449 -15.59 -8.79 -0.82
C VAL A 449 -14.30 -9.19 -0.09
N TRP A 450 -13.26 -8.34 -0.15
CA TRP A 450 -12.00 -8.57 0.55
C TRP A 450 -12.18 -8.66 2.06
N ALA A 451 -12.80 -7.65 2.66
CA ALA A 451 -12.98 -7.59 4.11
C ALA A 451 -13.88 -8.73 4.63
N THR A 452 -14.99 -9.02 3.91
CA THR A 452 -15.91 -10.10 4.26
C THR A 452 -15.22 -11.46 4.19
N ALA A 453 -14.40 -11.71 3.17
CA ALA A 453 -13.66 -12.96 3.04
C ALA A 453 -12.69 -13.17 4.23
N PHE A 454 -11.95 -12.13 4.61
CA PHE A 454 -11.04 -12.18 5.75
C PHE A 454 -11.80 -12.37 7.07
N LEU A 455 -12.77 -11.51 7.38
CA LEU A 455 -13.50 -11.54 8.64
C LEU A 455 -14.31 -12.84 8.82
N ARG A 456 -14.88 -13.37 7.74
CA ARG A 456 -15.58 -14.65 7.77
C ARG A 456 -14.62 -15.79 8.14
N CYS A 457 -13.43 -15.83 7.58
CA CYS A 457 -12.44 -16.84 7.92
C CYS A 457 -11.95 -16.67 9.37
N LEU A 458 -11.78 -15.44 9.85
CA LEU A 458 -11.35 -15.13 11.21
C LEU A 458 -12.39 -15.58 12.27
N THR A 459 -13.69 -15.49 11.97
CA THR A 459 -14.76 -15.81 12.92
C THR A 459 -15.27 -17.25 12.83
N LEU A 460 -14.90 -17.99 11.80
CA LEU A 460 -15.28 -19.40 11.61
C LEU A 460 -14.16 -20.39 12.00
N GLY A 461 -12.94 -19.91 12.19
CA GLY A 461 -11.78 -20.69 12.65
C GLY A 461 -11.71 -20.66 14.15
#